data_1c9f55afbe6b8c2dc1e232dee646b653
#
_entry.id   1c9f55afbe6b8c2dc1e232dee646b653
#
_cell.length_a   1.000
_cell.length_b   1.000
_cell.length_c   1.000
_cell.angle_alpha   90.00
_cell.angle_beta   90.00
_cell.angle_gamma   90.00
#
_symmetry.space_group_name_H-M   'P 1'
#
loop_
_entity.id
_entity.type
_entity.pdbx_description
1 polymer ?
#
loop_
_entity_poly.entity_id
_entity_poly.type
_entity_poly.pdbx_seq_one_letter_code
_entity_poly.pdbx_strand_id
1 'polypeptide(L)'
;MQLEVTINLQEPLVLPLNYNHIIQSIIYRALSAMPDYSEFLHEYGYGTGSRQYKMFQFSQLNGDYYVDQKHRKIVFRSYVTFEVRSPEPLLINLLAMSFQYQGVTFGTMNCRDIHLELYDYTVEETELHIRMKTPLTVYSTDYDTKRTYFYSPEEPEFYQKIVDNFRRKYEAFYGVRSFQPITLTYIGEKLPRKLVTRYQGSYINAWYGTYKLSGKRKYLDFLYQTGLGSKNAQGFGMFEIN
;
A
#
# COMPACT_ATOMS: atom_id res chain seq x y z
N MET A 1 -1.73 -10.51 -8.41
CA MET A 1 -1.87 -11.50 -7.32
C MET A 1 -1.97 -10.80 -5.96
N GLN A 2 -2.59 -11.48 -5.01
CA GLN A 2 -2.84 -10.99 -3.65
C GLN A 2 -2.50 -12.08 -2.64
N LEU A 3 -1.85 -11.72 -1.56
CA LEU A 3 -1.58 -12.57 -0.40
C LEU A 3 -2.29 -11.98 0.82
N GLU A 4 -3.16 -12.75 1.44
CA GLU A 4 -3.71 -12.44 2.75
C GLU A 4 -2.98 -13.26 3.80
N VAL A 5 -2.59 -12.60 4.89
CA VAL A 5 -1.79 -13.17 5.97
C VAL A 5 -2.58 -13.02 7.25
N THR A 6 -2.95 -14.14 7.86
CA THR A 6 -3.55 -14.20 9.20
C THR A 6 -2.56 -14.81 10.16
N ILE A 7 -2.29 -14.15 11.27
CA ILE A 7 -1.33 -14.55 12.29
C ILE A 7 -2.07 -14.69 13.62
N ASN A 8 -2.09 -15.89 14.17
CA ASN A 8 -2.59 -16.12 15.52
C ASN A 8 -1.49 -15.77 16.54
N LEU A 9 -1.84 -14.96 17.51
CA LEU A 9 -0.90 -14.43 18.50
C LEU A 9 -0.97 -15.25 19.79
N GLN A 10 0.17 -15.71 20.28
CA GLN A 10 0.28 -16.38 21.58
C GLN A 10 0.36 -15.38 22.75
N GLU A 11 0.81 -14.18 22.47
CA GLU A 11 0.87 -13.05 23.40
C GLU A 11 0.50 -11.75 22.66
N PRO A 12 0.02 -10.70 23.35
CA PRO A 12 -0.41 -9.47 22.70
C PRO A 12 0.73 -8.80 21.91
N LEU A 13 0.46 -8.47 20.65
CA LEU A 13 1.37 -7.71 19.78
C LEU A 13 1.19 -6.21 20.02
N VAL A 14 2.23 -5.58 20.54
CA VAL A 14 2.24 -4.15 20.87
C VAL A 14 3.07 -3.38 19.83
N LEU A 15 2.44 -2.48 19.09
CA LEU A 15 3.08 -1.68 18.04
C LEU A 15 2.87 -0.17 18.28
N PRO A 16 3.76 0.70 17.78
CA PRO A 16 3.49 2.13 17.71
C PRO A 16 2.34 2.41 16.71
N LEU A 17 1.57 3.48 16.87
CA LEU A 17 0.47 3.82 15.96
C LEU A 17 0.93 4.02 14.50
N ASN A 18 2.18 4.38 14.28
CA ASN A 18 2.78 4.56 12.95
C ASN A 18 3.62 3.35 12.52
N TYR A 19 3.10 2.15 12.66
CA TYR A 19 3.80 0.87 12.44
C TYR A 19 4.04 0.50 10.95
N ASN A 20 3.58 1.27 9.98
CA ASN A 20 3.72 0.93 8.55
C ASN A 20 5.16 0.56 8.14
N HIS A 21 6.17 1.23 8.72
CA HIS A 21 7.57 0.92 8.46
C HIS A 21 7.98 -0.48 8.96
N ILE A 22 7.30 -1.00 10.00
CA ILE A 22 7.53 -2.36 10.51
C ILE A 22 7.02 -3.38 9.48
N ILE A 23 5.81 -3.19 8.95
CA ILE A 23 5.25 -4.07 7.91
C ILE A 23 6.13 -4.03 6.64
N GLN A 24 6.55 -2.83 6.22
CA GLN A 24 7.46 -2.70 5.09
C GLN A 24 8.77 -3.46 5.33
N SER A 25 9.35 -3.37 6.53
CA SER A 25 10.57 -4.11 6.90
C SER A 25 10.36 -5.63 6.88
N ILE A 26 9.18 -6.12 7.31
CA ILE A 26 8.81 -7.53 7.24
C ILE A 26 8.79 -8.00 5.78
N ILE A 27 8.16 -7.23 4.88
CA ILE A 27 8.10 -7.53 3.45
C ILE A 27 9.51 -7.61 2.86
N TYR A 28 10.36 -6.60 3.05
CA TYR A 28 11.73 -6.62 2.52
C TYR A 28 12.58 -7.75 3.10
N ARG A 29 12.44 -8.06 4.38
CA ARG A 29 13.14 -9.21 5.01
C ARG A 29 12.70 -10.53 4.38
N ALA A 30 11.42 -10.70 4.08
CA ALA A 30 10.91 -11.90 3.44
C ALA A 30 11.48 -12.10 2.02
N LEU A 31 11.87 -11.02 1.32
CA LEU A 31 12.49 -11.08 0.00
C LEU A 31 13.98 -11.39 0.05
N SER A 32 14.62 -11.41 1.22
CA SER A 32 16.07 -11.65 1.36
C SER A 32 16.52 -13.05 0.91
N ALA A 33 15.59 -13.99 0.74
CA ALA A 33 15.86 -15.31 0.14
C ALA A 33 16.31 -15.20 -1.34
N MET A 34 16.05 -14.06 -2.00
CA MET A 34 16.47 -13.76 -3.37
C MET A 34 17.21 -12.39 -3.37
N PRO A 35 18.51 -12.36 -3.03
CA PRO A 35 19.24 -11.12 -2.77
C PRO A 35 19.21 -10.11 -3.91
N ASP A 36 19.43 -10.55 -5.16
CA ASP A 36 19.45 -9.67 -6.33
C ASP A 36 18.09 -8.98 -6.56
N TYR A 37 16.99 -9.72 -6.37
CA TYR A 37 15.64 -9.17 -6.48
C TYR A 37 15.29 -8.24 -5.31
N SER A 38 15.72 -8.62 -4.11
CA SER A 38 15.55 -7.79 -2.91
C SER A 38 16.31 -6.47 -3.04
N GLU A 39 17.55 -6.49 -3.51
CA GLU A 39 18.35 -5.31 -3.78
C GLU A 39 17.74 -4.45 -4.89
N PHE A 40 17.36 -5.06 -6.02
CA PHE A 40 16.67 -4.35 -7.09
C PHE A 40 15.42 -3.63 -6.55
N LEU A 41 14.58 -4.33 -5.80
CA LEU A 41 13.34 -3.75 -5.31
C LEU A 41 13.60 -2.66 -4.26
N HIS A 42 14.61 -2.84 -3.38
CA HIS A 42 14.92 -1.88 -2.32
C HIS A 42 15.58 -0.62 -2.88
N GLU A 43 16.63 -0.77 -3.67
CA GLU A 43 17.45 0.36 -4.13
C GLU A 43 16.88 1.01 -5.41
N TYR A 44 16.56 0.21 -6.41
CA TYR A 44 16.20 0.69 -7.74
C TYR A 44 14.69 0.72 -7.97
N GLY A 45 14.02 -0.46 -7.97
CA GLY A 45 12.63 -0.59 -8.36
C GLY A 45 12.40 -0.26 -9.84
N TYR A 46 11.13 -0.05 -10.20
CA TYR A 46 10.71 0.26 -11.56
C TYR A 46 10.69 1.76 -11.82
N GLY A 47 11.17 2.19 -12.98
CA GLY A 47 11.20 3.58 -13.40
C GLY A 47 12.61 4.12 -13.64
N THR A 48 12.70 5.39 -14.04
CA THR A 48 13.96 6.05 -14.34
C THR A 48 14.09 7.38 -13.58
N GLY A 49 15.33 7.73 -13.24
CA GLY A 49 15.64 8.99 -12.54
C GLY A 49 15.16 9.03 -11.10
N SER A 50 14.57 10.13 -10.69
CA SER A 50 14.19 10.38 -9.27
C SER A 50 12.91 9.68 -8.83
N ARG A 51 12.20 8.99 -9.71
CA ARG A 51 10.92 8.34 -9.41
C ARG A 51 11.01 6.85 -9.65
N GLN A 52 11.03 6.10 -8.56
CA GLN A 52 11.10 4.66 -8.53
C GLN A 52 9.84 4.09 -7.87
N TYR A 53 9.30 3.03 -8.47
CA TYR A 53 8.11 2.34 -7.99
C TYR A 53 8.47 0.92 -7.55
N LYS A 54 7.96 0.48 -6.44
CA LYS A 54 8.26 -0.85 -5.88
C LYS A 54 7.21 -1.91 -6.27
N MET A 55 6.16 -1.51 -6.99
CA MET A 55 5.09 -2.35 -7.55
C MET A 55 4.40 -3.28 -6.55
N PHE A 56 4.36 -2.91 -5.29
CA PHE A 56 3.53 -3.57 -4.29
C PHE A 56 2.86 -2.56 -3.37
N GLN A 57 1.82 -3.01 -2.72
CA GLN A 57 1.10 -2.30 -1.67
C GLN A 57 0.73 -3.26 -0.56
N PHE A 58 0.44 -2.74 0.61
CA PHE A 58 -0.06 -3.53 1.74
C PHE A 58 -1.11 -2.78 2.54
N SER A 59 -2.01 -3.54 3.17
CA SER A 59 -3.07 -3.00 4.02
C SER A 59 -2.54 -2.59 5.39
N GLN A 60 -3.36 -1.86 6.14
CA GLN A 60 -3.18 -1.78 7.58
C GLN A 60 -3.40 -3.14 8.22
N LEU A 61 -2.81 -3.33 9.42
CA LEU A 61 -3.12 -4.47 10.27
C LEU A 61 -4.56 -4.35 10.77
N ASN A 62 -5.28 -5.45 10.70
CA ASN A 62 -6.63 -5.60 11.24
C ASN A 62 -6.65 -6.78 12.23
N GLY A 63 -7.64 -6.83 13.12
CA GLY A 63 -7.76 -7.90 14.12
C GLY A 63 -8.50 -7.45 15.36
N ASP A 64 -8.36 -8.23 16.44
CA ASP A 64 -8.88 -7.86 17.77
C ASP A 64 -7.88 -6.93 18.46
N TYR A 65 -8.14 -5.63 18.44
CA TYR A 65 -7.20 -4.64 18.98
C TYR A 65 -7.87 -3.54 19.82
N TYR A 66 -7.07 -2.88 20.61
CA TYR A 66 -7.40 -1.58 21.21
C TYR A 66 -6.24 -0.59 21.05
N VAL A 67 -6.57 0.70 21.16
CA VAL A 67 -5.59 1.79 21.03
C VAL A 67 -5.31 2.37 22.41
N ASP A 68 -4.04 2.30 22.83
CA ASP A 68 -3.53 3.00 24.01
C ASP A 68 -3.09 4.41 23.59
N GLN A 69 -4.00 5.36 23.71
CA GLN A 69 -3.76 6.75 23.35
C GLN A 69 -2.66 7.39 24.19
N LYS A 70 -2.57 7.03 25.47
CA LYS A 70 -1.58 7.59 26.42
C LYS A 70 -0.15 7.27 25.98
N HIS A 71 0.09 6.04 25.55
CA HIS A 71 1.42 5.58 25.13
C HIS A 71 1.59 5.58 23.60
N ARG A 72 0.57 6.01 22.84
CA ARG A 72 0.55 6.04 21.37
C ARG A 72 0.85 4.66 20.75
N LYS A 73 0.22 3.63 21.30
CA LYS A 73 0.38 2.24 20.87
C LYS A 73 -0.95 1.66 20.42
N ILE A 74 -0.86 0.65 19.55
CA ILE A 74 -1.96 -0.26 19.22
C ILE A 74 -1.57 -1.64 19.74
N VAL A 75 -2.53 -2.33 20.34
CA VAL A 75 -2.32 -3.65 20.96
C VAL A 75 -3.31 -4.63 20.33
N PHE A 76 -2.80 -5.60 19.59
CA PHE A 76 -3.56 -6.72 19.05
C PHE A 76 -3.50 -7.87 20.06
N ARG A 77 -4.67 -8.49 20.37
CA ARG A 77 -4.79 -9.45 21.46
C ARG A 77 -4.59 -10.89 21.02
N SER A 78 -5.37 -11.35 20.04
CA SER A 78 -5.49 -12.76 19.69
C SER A 78 -5.04 -13.07 18.26
N TYR A 79 -5.27 -12.17 17.33
CA TYR A 79 -4.83 -12.34 15.94
C TYR A 79 -4.60 -10.98 15.26
N VAL A 80 -3.88 -11.04 14.16
CA VAL A 80 -3.68 -9.90 13.28
C VAL A 80 -3.71 -10.37 11.82
N THR A 81 -4.35 -9.60 10.95
CA THR A 81 -4.40 -9.84 9.51
C THR A 81 -3.85 -8.66 8.73
N PHE A 82 -3.24 -8.92 7.60
CA PHE A 82 -2.89 -7.92 6.61
C PHE A 82 -2.83 -8.55 5.21
N GLU A 83 -2.87 -7.69 4.21
CA GLU A 83 -2.93 -8.05 2.81
C GLU A 83 -1.78 -7.38 2.06
N VAL A 84 -1.17 -8.11 1.12
CA VAL A 84 -0.19 -7.59 0.17
C VAL A 84 -0.65 -7.88 -1.24
N ARG A 85 -0.57 -6.87 -2.12
CA ARG A 85 -0.87 -7.02 -3.57
C ARG A 85 0.32 -6.59 -4.39
N SER A 86 0.51 -7.29 -5.52
CA SER A 86 1.51 -6.94 -6.52
C SER A 86 1.11 -7.48 -7.89
N PRO A 87 1.44 -6.78 -9.00
CA PRO A 87 1.37 -7.33 -10.34
C PRO A 87 2.46 -8.37 -10.60
N GLU A 88 3.43 -8.53 -9.70
CA GLU A 88 4.52 -9.49 -9.80
C GLU A 88 4.23 -10.77 -9.00
N PRO A 89 3.92 -11.90 -9.68
CA PRO A 89 3.72 -13.17 -8.98
C PRO A 89 4.95 -13.60 -8.18
N LEU A 90 6.15 -13.29 -8.65
CA LEU A 90 7.40 -13.62 -7.95
C LEU A 90 7.44 -13.03 -6.55
N LEU A 91 7.09 -11.74 -6.41
CA LEU A 91 7.06 -11.07 -5.11
C LEU A 91 6.11 -11.78 -4.15
N ILE A 92 4.89 -12.03 -4.58
CA ILE A 92 3.84 -12.65 -3.75
C ILE A 92 4.23 -14.07 -3.34
N ASN A 93 4.79 -14.87 -4.26
CA ASN A 93 5.24 -16.22 -3.96
C ASN A 93 6.42 -16.24 -2.97
N LEU A 94 7.40 -15.34 -3.14
CA LEU A 94 8.51 -15.21 -2.21
C LEU A 94 8.04 -14.86 -0.79
N LEU A 95 7.07 -13.94 -0.67
CA LEU A 95 6.47 -13.59 0.61
C LEU A 95 5.78 -14.81 1.24
N ALA A 96 4.94 -15.51 0.49
CA ALA A 96 4.21 -16.68 0.98
C ALA A 96 5.18 -17.77 1.46
N MET A 97 6.20 -18.09 0.67
CA MET A 97 7.23 -19.08 1.04
C MET A 97 7.99 -18.64 2.30
N SER A 98 8.46 -17.39 2.35
CA SER A 98 9.20 -16.90 3.51
C SER A 98 8.36 -16.93 4.79
N PHE A 99 7.11 -16.47 4.74
CA PHE A 99 6.21 -16.47 5.88
C PHE A 99 5.89 -17.90 6.34
N GLN A 100 5.68 -18.82 5.39
CA GLN A 100 5.42 -20.23 5.71
C GLN A 100 6.60 -20.91 6.43
N TYR A 101 7.84 -20.66 5.97
CA TYR A 101 9.01 -21.37 6.51
C TYR A 101 9.69 -20.64 7.66
N GLN A 102 9.74 -19.31 7.63
CA GLN A 102 10.47 -18.50 8.61
C GLN A 102 9.57 -17.83 9.64
N GLY A 103 8.27 -17.75 9.37
CA GLY A 103 7.32 -16.98 10.16
C GLY A 103 7.37 -15.48 9.86
N VAL A 104 6.59 -14.72 10.62
CA VAL A 104 6.54 -13.26 10.58
C VAL A 104 7.10 -12.69 11.87
N THR A 105 8.08 -11.79 11.77
CA THR A 105 8.76 -11.24 12.96
C THR A 105 8.47 -9.74 13.10
N PHE A 106 7.79 -9.38 14.19
CA PHE A 106 7.55 -8.00 14.62
C PHE A 106 8.57 -7.61 15.70
N GLY A 107 9.63 -6.88 15.30
CA GLY A 107 10.74 -6.60 16.21
C GLY A 107 11.45 -7.87 16.67
N THR A 108 11.27 -8.25 17.95
CA THR A 108 11.81 -9.49 18.55
C THR A 108 10.80 -10.64 18.57
N MET A 109 9.50 -10.36 18.35
CA MET A 109 8.43 -11.36 18.39
C MET A 109 8.35 -12.10 17.06
N ASN A 110 8.68 -13.39 17.05
CA ASN A 110 8.53 -14.27 15.89
C ASN A 110 7.24 -15.08 15.99
N CYS A 111 6.32 -14.84 15.07
CA CYS A 111 5.04 -15.52 14.97
C CYS A 111 5.14 -16.66 13.95
N ARG A 112 4.71 -17.88 14.33
CA ARG A 112 4.78 -19.10 13.52
C ARG A 112 3.41 -19.67 13.16
N ASP A 113 2.38 -19.35 13.95
CA ASP A 113 1.01 -19.77 13.67
C ASP A 113 0.38 -18.81 12.65
N ILE A 114 0.61 -19.14 11.36
CA ILE A 114 0.28 -18.28 10.23
C ILE A 114 -0.58 -19.06 9.24
N HIS A 115 -1.69 -18.44 8.85
CA HIS A 115 -2.53 -18.89 7.75
C HIS A 115 -2.34 -17.94 6.56
N LEU A 116 -2.08 -18.50 5.37
CA LEU A 116 -1.82 -17.77 4.14
C LEU A 116 -2.86 -18.12 3.09
N GLU A 117 -3.49 -17.10 2.50
CA GLU A 117 -4.42 -17.27 1.39
C GLU A 117 -3.92 -16.48 0.18
N LEU A 118 -3.83 -17.18 -0.96
CA LEU A 118 -3.41 -16.60 -2.23
C LEU A 118 -4.63 -16.41 -3.13
N TYR A 119 -4.81 -15.21 -3.65
CA TYR A 119 -5.88 -14.86 -4.58
C TYR A 119 -5.29 -14.33 -5.89
N ASP A 120 -5.89 -14.74 -6.99
CA ASP A 120 -5.61 -14.19 -8.32
C ASP A 120 -6.87 -13.48 -8.84
N TYR A 121 -7.17 -12.36 -8.22
CA TYR A 121 -8.31 -11.55 -8.60
C TYR A 121 -7.94 -10.62 -9.77
N THR A 122 -8.78 -10.59 -10.80
CA THR A 122 -8.65 -9.73 -11.97
C THR A 122 -9.87 -8.82 -12.08
N VAL A 123 -9.65 -7.54 -12.31
CA VAL A 123 -10.72 -6.56 -12.51
C VAL A 123 -11.28 -6.68 -13.92
N GLU A 124 -12.57 -7.01 -14.02
CA GLU A 124 -13.29 -7.19 -15.31
C GLU A 124 -14.07 -5.94 -15.74
N GLU A 125 -14.34 -5.04 -14.83
CA GLU A 125 -15.15 -3.84 -15.03
C GLU A 125 -14.31 -2.68 -15.60
N THR A 126 -15.00 -1.71 -16.20
CA THR A 126 -14.44 -0.43 -16.66
C THR A 126 -14.80 0.73 -15.74
N GLU A 127 -15.64 0.50 -14.76
CA GLU A 127 -16.05 1.44 -13.71
C GLU A 127 -16.20 0.69 -12.39
N LEU A 128 -15.59 1.22 -11.33
CA LEU A 128 -15.56 0.65 -9.99
C LEU A 128 -16.04 1.66 -8.98
N HIS A 129 -16.85 1.21 -8.02
CA HIS A 129 -17.07 1.92 -6.77
C HIS A 129 -16.06 1.38 -5.76
N ILE A 130 -15.19 2.24 -5.28
CA ILE A 130 -14.08 1.84 -4.41
C ILE A 130 -14.11 2.57 -3.08
N ARG A 131 -13.69 1.87 -2.03
CA ARG A 131 -13.44 2.44 -0.71
C ARG A 131 -11.96 2.28 -0.35
N MET A 132 -11.36 3.34 0.18
CA MET A 132 -9.95 3.28 0.56
C MET A 132 -9.76 2.40 1.82
N LYS A 133 -9.07 1.25 1.67
CA LYS A 133 -8.59 0.40 2.80
C LYS A 133 -7.45 1.07 3.56
N THR A 134 -6.55 1.70 2.81
CA THR A 134 -5.49 2.55 3.38
C THR A 134 -5.61 3.96 2.83
N PRO A 135 -5.20 4.99 3.58
CA PRO A 135 -5.44 6.37 3.15
C PRO A 135 -4.67 6.70 1.87
N LEU A 136 -5.28 7.46 1.00
CA LEU A 136 -4.74 7.91 -0.28
C LEU A 136 -3.92 9.18 -0.09
N THR A 137 -2.72 9.23 -0.63
CA THR A 137 -1.84 10.42 -0.58
C THR A 137 -1.25 10.74 -1.94
N VAL A 138 -1.21 12.02 -2.28
CA VAL A 138 -0.47 12.58 -3.41
C VAL A 138 0.18 13.89 -2.98
N TYR A 139 1.36 14.14 -3.53
CA TYR A 139 2.16 15.30 -3.13
C TYR A 139 3.05 15.80 -4.27
N SER A 140 3.54 17.00 -4.12
CA SER A 140 4.69 17.52 -4.83
C SER A 140 5.74 18.02 -3.85
N THR A 141 7.00 17.94 -4.25
CA THR A 141 8.13 18.53 -3.51
C THR A 141 8.73 19.62 -4.36
N ASP A 142 8.85 20.79 -3.79
CA ASP A 142 9.56 21.91 -4.39
C ASP A 142 11.07 21.62 -4.34
N TYR A 143 11.73 21.72 -5.50
CA TYR A 143 13.15 21.34 -5.61
C TYR A 143 14.10 22.32 -4.92
N ASP A 144 13.74 23.58 -4.84
CA ASP A 144 14.58 24.63 -4.27
C ASP A 144 14.44 24.68 -2.75
N THR A 145 13.21 24.68 -2.27
CA THR A 145 12.93 24.79 -0.82
C THR A 145 12.88 23.45 -0.11
N LYS A 146 12.87 22.31 -0.84
CA LYS A 146 12.66 20.93 -0.33
C LYS A 146 11.34 20.75 0.44
N ARG A 147 10.42 21.69 0.34
CA ARG A 147 9.11 21.60 1.00
C ARG A 147 8.19 20.65 0.23
N THR A 148 7.51 19.78 0.96
CA THR A 148 6.50 18.86 0.41
C THR A 148 5.11 19.38 0.71
N TYR A 149 4.31 19.54 -0.34
CA TYR A 149 2.89 19.87 -0.26
C TYR A 149 2.05 18.63 -0.56
N PHE A 150 1.10 18.31 0.32
CA PHE A 150 0.16 17.20 0.18
C PHE A 150 -1.20 17.74 -0.25
N TYR A 151 -1.66 17.35 -1.44
CA TYR A 151 -2.93 17.79 -2.01
C TYR A 151 -4.12 17.13 -1.32
N SER A 152 -5.16 17.92 -1.07
CA SER A 152 -6.45 17.48 -0.53
C SER A 152 -7.38 17.01 -1.66
N PRO A 153 -8.31 16.06 -1.43
CA PRO A 153 -9.37 15.73 -2.39
C PRO A 153 -10.31 16.88 -2.78
N GLU A 154 -10.26 17.99 -2.06
CA GLU A 154 -11.00 19.23 -2.41
C GLU A 154 -10.29 20.05 -3.50
N GLU A 155 -9.02 19.73 -3.81
CA GLU A 155 -8.21 20.43 -4.80
C GLU A 155 -8.20 19.64 -6.12
N PRO A 156 -8.44 20.29 -7.28
CA PRO A 156 -8.42 19.62 -8.59
C PRO A 156 -7.10 18.92 -8.88
N GLU A 157 -5.98 19.49 -8.41
CA GLU A 157 -4.64 18.95 -8.55
C GLU A 157 -4.48 17.55 -7.91
N PHE A 158 -5.24 17.25 -6.87
CA PHE A 158 -5.25 15.93 -6.26
C PHE A 158 -5.54 14.83 -7.29
N TYR A 159 -6.59 15.00 -8.07
CA TYR A 159 -7.01 14.05 -9.10
C TYR A 159 -6.02 14.00 -10.26
N GLN A 160 -5.53 15.16 -10.69
CA GLN A 160 -4.52 15.23 -11.74
C GLN A 160 -3.23 14.50 -11.33
N LYS A 161 -2.77 14.67 -10.09
CA LYS A 161 -1.59 13.97 -9.55
C LYS A 161 -1.77 12.46 -9.49
N ILE A 162 -2.99 11.97 -9.23
CA ILE A 162 -3.30 10.53 -9.26
C ILE A 162 -3.19 9.99 -10.68
N VAL A 163 -3.76 10.68 -11.66
CA VAL A 163 -3.66 10.32 -13.09
C VAL A 163 -2.21 10.31 -13.55
N ASP A 164 -1.45 11.33 -13.22
CA ASP A 164 -0.04 11.45 -13.60
C ASP A 164 0.83 10.37 -12.92
N ASN A 165 0.53 10.04 -11.65
CA ASN A 165 1.21 8.96 -10.95
C ASN A 165 0.91 7.60 -11.60
N PHE A 166 -0.36 7.33 -11.91
CA PHE A 166 -0.76 6.11 -12.63
C PHE A 166 0.00 5.98 -13.96
N ARG A 167 0.00 7.03 -14.80
CA ARG A 167 0.66 6.99 -16.11
C ARG A 167 2.13 6.62 -16.01
N ARG A 168 2.86 7.28 -15.11
CA ARG A 168 4.29 7.02 -14.90
C ARG A 168 4.54 5.63 -14.33
N LYS A 169 3.72 5.20 -13.36
CA LYS A 169 3.83 3.87 -12.74
C LYS A 169 3.54 2.76 -13.77
N TYR A 170 2.52 2.93 -14.60
CA TYR A 170 2.17 2.01 -15.66
C TYR A 170 3.28 1.90 -16.72
N GLU A 171 3.79 3.06 -17.18
CA GLU A 171 4.91 3.12 -18.12
C GLU A 171 6.19 2.49 -17.53
N ALA A 172 6.48 2.74 -16.26
CA ALA A 172 7.63 2.17 -15.56
C ALA A 172 7.60 0.64 -15.51
N PHE A 173 6.41 0.04 -15.37
CA PHE A 173 6.25 -1.40 -15.25
C PHE A 173 6.18 -2.11 -16.61
N TYR A 174 5.38 -1.58 -17.54
CA TYR A 174 5.13 -2.23 -18.83
C TYR A 174 6.02 -1.73 -19.99
N GLY A 175 6.80 -0.68 -19.79
CA GLY A 175 7.60 -0.05 -20.85
C GLY A 175 6.77 0.69 -21.90
N VAL A 176 5.46 0.81 -21.68
CA VAL A 176 4.52 1.44 -22.64
C VAL A 176 3.66 2.50 -21.96
N ARG A 177 3.42 3.62 -22.67
CA ARG A 177 2.56 4.68 -22.17
C ARG A 177 1.09 4.28 -22.16
N SER A 178 0.36 4.70 -21.13
CA SER A 178 -1.08 4.62 -21.14
C SER A 178 -1.66 5.75 -21.99
N PHE A 179 -2.37 5.41 -23.09
CA PHE A 179 -2.93 6.40 -24.03
C PHE A 179 -4.25 7.00 -23.54
N GLN A 180 -4.98 6.30 -22.70
CA GLN A 180 -6.26 6.78 -22.17
C GLN A 180 -6.13 7.10 -20.69
N PRO A 181 -6.79 8.18 -20.21
CA PRO A 181 -6.80 8.51 -18.81
C PRO A 181 -7.63 7.49 -18.00
N ILE A 182 -7.33 7.40 -16.71
CA ILE A 182 -8.28 6.99 -15.70
C ILE A 182 -9.00 8.22 -15.19
N THR A 183 -10.20 8.06 -14.65
CA THR A 183 -10.90 9.12 -13.92
C THR A 183 -11.20 8.66 -12.51
N LEU A 184 -11.04 9.57 -11.57
CA LEU A 184 -11.38 9.35 -10.17
C LEU A 184 -12.30 10.47 -9.72
N THR A 185 -13.46 10.14 -9.16
CA THR A 185 -14.44 11.11 -8.66
C THR A 185 -14.83 10.73 -7.24
N TYR A 186 -14.82 11.70 -6.34
CA TYR A 186 -15.31 11.47 -4.98
C TYR A 186 -16.83 11.29 -4.99
N ILE A 187 -17.33 10.25 -4.33
CA ILE A 187 -18.77 9.92 -4.25
C ILE A 187 -19.24 9.68 -2.81
N GLY A 188 -18.42 9.99 -1.82
CA GLY A 188 -18.78 9.86 -0.42
C GLY A 188 -19.83 10.91 0.00
N GLU A 189 -20.77 10.51 0.85
CA GLU A 189 -21.77 11.42 1.42
C GLU A 189 -21.15 12.47 2.38
N LYS A 190 -20.04 12.14 3.01
CA LYS A 190 -19.31 13.01 3.95
C LYS A 190 -17.97 13.39 3.35
N LEU A 191 -17.42 14.52 3.76
CA LEU A 191 -16.07 14.94 3.36
C LEU A 191 -15.01 13.85 3.62
N PRO A 192 -14.00 13.73 2.76
CA PRO A 192 -12.91 12.76 2.94
C PRO A 192 -12.24 12.92 4.30
N ARG A 193 -12.10 11.81 5.04
CA ARG A 193 -11.49 11.83 6.38
C ARG A 193 -9.98 11.94 6.28
N LYS A 194 -9.43 13.05 6.73
CA LYS A 194 -7.99 13.29 6.78
C LYS A 194 -7.33 12.44 7.86
N LEU A 195 -6.20 11.83 7.51
CA LEU A 195 -5.23 11.24 8.43
C LEU A 195 -3.92 12.01 8.33
N VAL A 196 -3.37 12.40 9.48
CA VAL A 196 -2.00 12.90 9.60
C VAL A 196 -1.19 11.84 10.32
N THR A 197 -0.17 11.32 9.67
CA THR A 197 0.71 10.30 10.25
C THR A 197 2.17 10.68 10.10
N ARG A 198 3.07 9.95 10.76
CA ARG A 198 4.50 10.15 10.67
C ARG A 198 5.17 8.89 10.14
N TYR A 199 6.00 9.05 9.12
CA TYR A 199 6.78 7.99 8.53
C TYR A 199 8.25 8.43 8.43
N GLN A 200 9.16 7.69 9.08
CA GLN A 200 10.60 7.99 9.11
C GLN A 200 10.93 9.48 9.35
N GLY A 201 10.28 10.05 10.37
CA GLY A 201 10.51 11.45 10.74
C GLY A 201 9.66 12.50 10.01
N SER A 202 9.13 12.20 8.84
CA SER A 202 8.33 13.12 8.02
C SER A 202 6.82 12.97 8.27
N TYR A 203 6.09 14.08 8.30
CA TYR A 203 4.64 14.07 8.35
C TYR A 203 4.06 13.80 6.96
N ILE A 204 3.02 12.97 6.91
CA ILE A 204 2.27 12.64 5.70
C ILE A 204 0.81 12.95 5.95
N ASN A 205 0.21 13.76 5.07
CA ASN A 205 -1.22 13.94 4.99
C ASN A 205 -1.80 12.95 3.97
N ALA A 206 -2.87 12.26 4.35
CA ALA A 206 -3.55 11.30 3.49
C ALA A 206 -5.05 11.27 3.82
N TRP A 207 -5.87 10.74 2.93
CA TRP A 207 -7.33 10.81 3.05
C TRP A 207 -7.99 9.46 2.80
N TYR A 208 -8.94 9.13 3.65
CA TYR A 208 -9.90 8.07 3.40
C TYR A 208 -11.12 8.62 2.67
N GLY A 209 -11.75 7.78 1.87
CA GLY A 209 -12.97 8.16 1.16
C GLY A 209 -13.48 7.05 0.26
N THR A 210 -14.64 7.30 -0.35
CA THR A 210 -15.27 6.45 -1.35
C THR A 210 -15.25 7.17 -2.68
N TYR A 211 -14.82 6.48 -3.72
CA TYR A 211 -14.62 7.07 -5.03
C TYR A 211 -15.23 6.19 -6.12
N LYS A 212 -15.59 6.82 -7.23
CA LYS A 212 -15.83 6.16 -8.50
C LYS A 212 -14.54 6.25 -9.31
N LEU A 213 -14.01 5.09 -9.71
CA LEU A 213 -12.81 4.95 -10.52
C LEU A 213 -13.19 4.33 -11.86
N SER A 214 -12.89 5.01 -12.98
CA SER A 214 -13.21 4.52 -14.31
C SER A 214 -11.98 4.52 -15.23
N GLY A 215 -11.93 3.55 -16.15
CA GLY A 215 -10.83 3.40 -17.09
C GLY A 215 -10.89 2.08 -17.85
N LYS A 216 -9.86 1.78 -18.63
CA LYS A 216 -9.74 0.44 -19.24
C LYS A 216 -9.52 -0.62 -18.16
N ARG A 217 -10.12 -1.82 -18.33
CA ARG A 217 -9.96 -2.97 -17.40
C ARG A 217 -8.52 -3.17 -16.97
N LYS A 218 -7.59 -3.29 -17.90
CA LYS A 218 -6.16 -3.48 -17.61
C LYS A 218 -5.53 -2.36 -16.78
N TYR A 219 -6.08 -1.14 -16.80
CA TYR A 219 -5.60 -0.02 -15.99
C TYR A 219 -6.17 -0.11 -14.57
N LEU A 220 -7.44 -0.49 -14.47
CA LEU A 220 -8.09 -0.68 -13.17
C LEU A 220 -7.51 -1.89 -12.43
N ASP A 221 -7.26 -2.99 -13.15
CA ASP A 221 -6.57 -4.17 -12.62
C ASP A 221 -5.16 -3.84 -12.13
N PHE A 222 -4.38 -3.11 -12.91
CA PHE A 222 -3.05 -2.65 -12.49
C PHE A 222 -3.11 -1.77 -11.23
N LEU A 223 -4.09 -0.88 -11.14
CA LEU A 223 -4.29 -0.04 -9.95
C LEU A 223 -4.77 -0.85 -8.74
N TYR A 224 -5.60 -1.87 -8.95
CA TYR A 224 -6.00 -2.79 -7.88
C TYR A 224 -4.80 -3.51 -7.27
N GLN A 225 -3.83 -3.86 -8.09
CA GLN A 225 -2.62 -4.55 -7.65
C GLN A 225 -1.54 -3.61 -7.10
N THR A 226 -1.45 -2.37 -7.59
CA THR A 226 -0.38 -1.42 -7.22
C THR A 226 -0.80 -0.25 -6.35
N GLY A 227 -2.11 -0.03 -6.17
CA GLY A 227 -2.68 1.10 -5.40
C GLY A 227 -2.78 2.40 -6.16
N LEU A 228 -3.57 3.31 -5.60
CA LEU A 228 -3.76 4.68 -6.09
C LEU A 228 -2.74 5.64 -5.45
N GLY A 229 -2.38 6.69 -6.18
CA GLY A 229 -1.52 7.76 -5.69
C GLY A 229 -0.11 7.31 -5.35
N SER A 230 0.46 7.92 -4.32
CA SER A 230 1.88 7.78 -3.94
C SER A 230 2.06 6.92 -2.69
N LYS A 231 3.32 6.46 -2.46
CA LYS A 231 3.74 5.77 -1.23
C LYS A 231 3.04 4.41 -0.99
N ASN A 232 2.66 3.71 -2.07
CA ASN A 232 1.94 2.43 -1.98
C ASN A 232 2.73 1.38 -1.18
N ALA A 233 4.02 1.24 -1.44
CA ALA A 233 4.92 0.35 -0.69
C ALA A 233 5.22 0.82 0.76
N GLN A 234 4.57 1.90 1.21
CA GLN A 234 4.60 2.39 2.60
C GLN A 234 3.22 2.25 3.28
N GLY A 235 2.28 1.53 2.66
CA GLY A 235 0.93 1.27 3.20
C GLY A 235 -0.07 2.38 2.94
N PHE A 236 -0.01 3.01 1.76
CA PHE A 236 -0.96 4.02 1.31
C PHE A 236 -1.60 3.64 -0.03
N GLY A 237 -2.83 4.07 -0.24
CA GLY A 237 -3.50 4.00 -1.53
C GLY A 237 -4.14 2.67 -1.90
N MET A 238 -4.18 1.69 -0.99
CA MET A 238 -4.93 0.44 -1.19
C MET A 238 -6.43 0.71 -1.08
N PHE A 239 -7.20 0.09 -1.98
CA PHE A 239 -8.66 0.18 -1.99
C PHE A 239 -9.29 -1.20 -2.10
N GLU A 240 -10.54 -1.29 -1.71
CA GLU A 240 -11.44 -2.41 -1.98
C GLU A 240 -12.55 -1.97 -2.93
N ILE A 241 -13.11 -2.92 -3.66
CA ILE A 241 -14.24 -2.74 -4.57
C ILE A 241 -15.51 -3.04 -3.77
N ASN A 242 -16.49 -2.11 -3.80
CA ASN A 242 -17.78 -2.24 -3.12
C ASN A 242 -18.81 -2.94 -4.00
#